data_13892b138d392bdd50da093e5c524924
#
_entry.id   13892b138d392bdd50da093e5c524924
#
_cell.length_a   1.000
_cell.length_b   1.000
_cell.length_c   1.000
_cell.angle_alpha   90.00
_cell.angle_beta   90.00
_cell.angle_gamma   90.00
#
_symmetry.space_group_name_H-M   'P 1'
#
loop_
_entity.id
_entity.type
_entity.pdbx_description
1 polymer ?
#
loop_
_entity_poly.entity_id
_entity_poly.type
_entity_poly.pdbx_seq_one_letter_code
_entity_poly.pdbx_strand_id
1 'polypeptide(L)'
;MNQYPIILMPDPVIQAMDAVPFTWKFSEPKPLPPSYKPQPIDVLLFFYKALPLIIPFATIGLIASRNIIISFYISVGGILVTALNFWQQQMYYLRTLNQYKQQMREYKDLLAEWEKREIQHKRQIAESQKPEKIKQYRYQIIKDIIIKTVPPEGRIVSTKSQWLESKFYKNLQQLFQDKIYNNLIIQKSHSYQPYCIEICYFNKLTNLRIDITIDKPYHYESREPKNYEVLVQENQRHQLFLEKGWIVIRFAEEQVVCWPQSCCRVIAEVINQIIGTPIPDELTTVETLRPIQQWNEFEARQMAQERYRDNYLI
;
A
#
# COMPACT_ATOMS: atom_id res chain seq x y z
N MET A 1 -4.85 18.61 22.68
CA MET A 1 -5.70 19.82 22.50
C MET A 1 -5.80 20.05 21.01
N ASN A 2 -7.01 20.24 20.50
CA ASN A 2 -7.19 20.52 19.08
C ASN A 2 -6.80 21.98 18.80
N GLN A 3 -6.12 22.19 17.66
CA GLN A 3 -5.65 23.51 17.23
C GLN A 3 -6.13 23.80 15.82
N TYR A 4 -6.40 25.07 15.53
CA TYR A 4 -6.61 25.54 14.17
C TYR A 4 -5.26 25.69 13.44
N PRO A 5 -5.20 25.42 12.11
CA PRO A 5 -6.33 25.00 11.29
C PRO A 5 -6.71 23.54 11.55
N ILE A 6 -8.02 23.25 11.49
CA ILE A 6 -8.53 21.87 11.59
C ILE A 6 -8.80 21.37 10.17
N ILE A 7 -8.17 20.27 9.79
CA ILE A 7 -8.33 19.64 8.49
C ILE A 7 -9.04 18.31 8.70
N LEU A 8 -10.24 18.17 8.16
CA LEU A 8 -11.03 16.95 8.20
C LEU A 8 -11.08 16.34 6.80
N MET A 9 -10.76 15.08 6.71
CA MET A 9 -10.77 14.33 5.45
C MET A 9 -11.64 13.09 5.58
N PRO A 10 -12.32 12.65 4.50
CA PRO A 10 -13.04 11.37 4.49
C PRO A 10 -12.11 10.21 4.84
N ASP A 11 -12.58 9.27 5.65
CA ASP A 11 -11.81 8.08 6.05
C ASP A 11 -11.17 7.32 4.87
N PRO A 12 -11.87 7.11 3.72
CA PRO A 12 -11.25 6.48 2.57
C PRO A 12 -10.05 7.25 2.00
N VAL A 13 -10.06 8.59 2.08
CA VAL A 13 -8.93 9.43 1.64
C VAL A 13 -7.75 9.25 2.59
N ILE A 14 -7.99 9.29 3.91
CA ILE A 14 -6.96 9.06 4.93
C ILE A 14 -6.31 7.68 4.72
N GLN A 15 -7.12 6.62 4.57
CA GLN A 15 -6.62 5.27 4.31
C GLN A 15 -5.80 5.19 3.02
N ALA A 16 -6.22 5.89 1.96
CA ALA A 16 -5.49 5.93 0.70
C ALA A 16 -4.14 6.67 0.81
N MET A 17 -4.04 7.67 1.68
CA MET A 17 -2.78 8.40 1.93
C MET A 17 -1.72 7.51 2.60
N ASP A 18 -2.14 6.51 3.38
CA ASP A 18 -1.25 5.55 4.02
C ASP A 18 -1.09 4.25 3.22
N ALA A 19 -1.84 4.10 2.12
CA ALA A 19 -1.80 2.89 1.32
C ALA A 19 -0.42 2.60 0.73
N VAL A 20 -0.03 1.34 0.75
CA VAL A 20 1.21 0.83 0.14
C VAL A 20 0.84 -0.21 -0.92
N PRO A 21 1.52 -0.26 -2.06
CA PRO A 21 1.28 -1.29 -3.06
C PRO A 21 1.35 -2.69 -2.43
N PHE A 22 0.35 -3.51 -2.72
CA PHE A 22 0.31 -4.88 -2.19
C PHE A 22 1.51 -5.67 -2.70
N THR A 23 2.22 -6.34 -1.80
CA THR A 23 3.33 -7.22 -2.12
C THR A 23 2.94 -8.66 -1.80
N TRP A 24 2.92 -9.52 -2.82
CA TRP A 24 2.70 -10.96 -2.62
C TRP A 24 4.03 -11.66 -2.42
N LYS A 25 4.02 -12.73 -1.63
CA LYS A 25 5.19 -13.59 -1.47
C LYS A 25 5.35 -14.47 -2.70
N PHE A 26 6.60 -14.74 -3.09
CA PHE A 26 6.91 -15.75 -4.09
C PHE A 26 6.49 -17.11 -3.58
N SER A 27 5.51 -17.74 -4.22
CA SER A 27 4.85 -18.96 -3.73
C SER A 27 5.25 -20.23 -4.50
N GLU A 28 6.07 -20.12 -5.55
CA GLU A 28 6.51 -21.28 -6.29
C GLU A 28 7.43 -22.15 -5.43
N PRO A 29 7.11 -23.45 -5.26
CA PRO A 29 7.96 -24.33 -4.49
C PRO A 29 9.32 -24.51 -5.15
N LYS A 30 10.36 -24.51 -4.35
CA LYS A 30 11.72 -24.76 -4.85
C LYS A 30 11.81 -26.20 -5.39
N PRO A 31 12.38 -26.43 -6.60
CA PRO A 31 12.60 -27.76 -7.13
C PRO A 31 13.39 -28.63 -6.15
N LEU A 32 13.00 -29.88 -6.05
CA LEU A 32 13.69 -30.86 -5.19
C LEU A 32 14.74 -31.66 -5.99
N PRO A 33 15.92 -31.91 -5.42
CA PRO A 33 16.93 -32.70 -6.08
C PRO A 33 16.46 -34.15 -6.22
N PRO A 34 17.00 -34.94 -7.20
CA PRO A 34 16.74 -36.37 -7.31
C PRO A 34 17.07 -37.09 -6.01
N SER A 35 16.14 -37.93 -5.55
CA SER A 35 16.17 -38.56 -4.22
C SER A 35 17.20 -39.66 -4.05
N TYR A 36 17.67 -40.27 -5.16
CA TYR A 36 18.54 -41.42 -5.11
C TYR A 36 19.74 -41.25 -6.03
N LYS A 37 20.94 -41.32 -5.45
CA LYS A 37 22.20 -41.43 -6.20
C LYS A 37 22.63 -42.91 -6.26
N PRO A 38 22.73 -43.54 -7.45
CA PRO A 38 23.19 -44.90 -7.57
C PRO A 38 24.59 -45.09 -6.97
N GLN A 39 24.76 -46.11 -6.17
CA GLN A 39 26.03 -46.45 -5.58
C GLN A 39 26.82 -47.41 -6.51
N PRO A 40 28.13 -47.23 -6.70
CA PRO A 40 28.93 -48.17 -7.47
C PRO A 40 28.92 -49.53 -6.84
N ILE A 41 29.02 -50.57 -7.69
CA ILE A 41 29.14 -51.96 -7.21
C ILE A 41 30.51 -52.12 -6.58
N ASP A 42 30.53 -52.53 -5.32
CA ASP A 42 31.78 -52.92 -4.66
C ASP A 42 32.22 -54.29 -5.22
N VAL A 43 33.24 -54.26 -6.06
CA VAL A 43 33.77 -55.46 -6.77
C VAL A 43 34.26 -56.47 -5.81
N LEU A 44 34.98 -56.11 -4.73
CA LEU A 44 35.49 -56.98 -3.74
C LEU A 44 34.39 -57.72 -2.97
N LEU A 45 33.39 -56.92 -2.54
CA LEU A 45 32.24 -57.49 -1.84
C LEU A 45 31.39 -58.39 -2.72
N PHE A 46 31.28 -58.09 -4.03
CA PHE A 46 30.59 -58.92 -5.00
C PHE A 46 31.26 -60.33 -5.12
N PHE A 47 32.55 -60.33 -5.36
CA PHE A 47 33.29 -61.58 -5.47
C PHE A 47 33.33 -62.37 -4.15
N TYR A 48 33.49 -61.70 -3.02
CA TYR A 48 33.40 -62.29 -1.70
C TYR A 48 32.05 -63.00 -1.46
N LYS A 49 30.94 -62.39 -1.86
CA LYS A 49 29.61 -63.02 -1.79
C LYS A 49 29.39 -64.13 -2.81
N ALA A 50 30.11 -64.15 -3.92
CA ALA A 50 30.03 -65.14 -4.94
C ALA A 50 30.89 -66.40 -4.59
N LEU A 51 31.97 -66.29 -3.78
CA LEU A 51 32.83 -67.35 -3.36
C LEU A 51 32.12 -68.60 -2.76
N PRO A 52 31.17 -68.47 -1.81
CA PRO A 52 30.45 -69.58 -1.23
C PRO A 52 29.53 -70.31 -2.24
N LEU A 53 29.23 -69.69 -3.38
CA LEU A 53 28.49 -70.33 -4.47
C LEU A 53 29.42 -71.09 -5.40
N ILE A 54 30.65 -70.64 -5.65
CA ILE A 54 31.62 -71.23 -6.57
C ILE A 54 32.28 -72.46 -5.95
N ILE A 55 32.67 -72.36 -4.65
CA ILE A 55 33.37 -73.42 -3.95
C ILE A 55 32.57 -74.72 -3.89
N PRO A 56 31.26 -74.74 -3.52
CA PRO A 56 30.46 -75.95 -3.52
C PRO A 56 30.35 -76.60 -4.90
N PHE A 57 30.24 -75.83 -5.97
CA PHE A 57 30.18 -76.39 -7.34
C PHE A 57 31.46 -77.08 -7.72
N ALA A 58 32.61 -76.52 -7.35
CA ALA A 58 33.92 -77.18 -7.58
C ALA A 58 34.06 -78.49 -6.78
N THR A 59 33.64 -78.46 -5.50
CA THR A 59 33.76 -79.64 -4.61
C THR A 59 32.76 -80.74 -5.00
N ILE A 60 31.50 -80.39 -5.33
CA ILE A 60 30.50 -81.36 -5.78
C ILE A 60 30.93 -81.98 -7.13
N GLY A 61 31.48 -81.20 -8.03
CA GLY A 61 32.02 -81.66 -9.30
C GLY A 61 33.11 -82.68 -9.11
N LEU A 62 34.02 -82.50 -8.14
CA LEU A 62 35.09 -83.41 -7.81
C LEU A 62 34.59 -84.71 -7.18
N ILE A 63 33.64 -84.64 -6.26
CA ILE A 63 33.11 -85.81 -5.51
C ILE A 63 32.16 -86.63 -6.39
N ALA A 64 31.29 -86.04 -7.17
CA ALA A 64 30.24 -86.68 -7.94
C ALA A 64 30.77 -87.33 -9.20
N SER A 65 31.77 -86.78 -9.88
CA SER A 65 32.21 -87.26 -11.19
C SER A 65 33.46 -88.16 -11.14
N ARG A 66 34.27 -88.16 -10.08
CA ARG A 66 35.62 -88.82 -10.03
C ARG A 66 36.49 -88.51 -11.25
N ASN A 67 36.10 -87.58 -12.08
CA ASN A 67 36.74 -87.16 -13.31
C ASN A 67 37.14 -85.70 -13.26
N ILE A 68 38.41 -85.44 -13.28
CA ILE A 68 39.02 -84.10 -13.18
C ILE A 68 38.48 -83.16 -14.32
N ILE A 69 38.25 -83.73 -15.51
CA ILE A 69 37.80 -82.97 -16.68
C ILE A 69 36.38 -82.41 -16.49
N ILE A 70 35.46 -83.22 -15.96
CA ILE A 70 34.06 -82.79 -15.69
C ILE A 70 34.03 -81.73 -14.59
N SER A 71 34.83 -81.93 -13.51
CA SER A 71 34.96 -80.94 -12.43
C SER A 71 35.46 -79.56 -12.95
N PHE A 72 36.41 -79.56 -13.89
CA PHE A 72 36.93 -78.39 -14.54
C PHE A 72 35.81 -77.64 -15.31
N TYR A 73 35.02 -78.37 -16.12
CA TYR A 73 33.89 -77.70 -16.86
C TYR A 73 32.81 -77.14 -15.94
N ILE A 74 32.46 -77.77 -14.84
CA ILE A 74 31.53 -77.29 -13.84
C ILE A 74 32.05 -75.99 -13.19
N SER A 75 33.35 -75.98 -12.83
CA SER A 75 33.98 -74.76 -12.25
C SER A 75 34.03 -73.58 -13.23
N VAL A 76 34.39 -73.83 -14.49
CA VAL A 76 34.37 -72.82 -15.56
C VAL A 76 32.96 -72.33 -15.79
N GLY A 77 31.93 -73.17 -15.77
CA GLY A 77 30.53 -72.82 -15.87
C GLY A 77 30.12 -71.91 -14.73
N GLY A 78 30.52 -72.21 -13.49
CA GLY A 78 30.24 -71.33 -12.32
C GLY A 78 30.89 -69.96 -12.42
N ILE A 79 32.14 -69.90 -12.90
CA ILE A 79 32.82 -68.60 -13.13
C ILE A 79 32.13 -67.80 -14.20
N LEU A 80 31.68 -68.39 -15.31
CA LEU A 80 30.97 -67.74 -16.39
C LEU A 80 29.61 -67.16 -15.91
N VAL A 81 28.85 -67.90 -15.11
CA VAL A 81 27.58 -67.42 -14.54
C VAL A 81 27.81 -66.24 -13.60
N THR A 82 28.84 -66.28 -12.75
CA THR A 82 29.15 -65.13 -11.88
C THR A 82 29.62 -63.91 -12.64
N ALA A 83 30.42 -64.11 -13.72
CA ALA A 83 30.84 -63.05 -14.61
C ALA A 83 29.65 -62.40 -15.35
N LEU A 84 28.69 -63.20 -15.81
CA LEU A 84 27.47 -62.71 -16.45
C LEU A 84 26.61 -61.92 -15.44
N ASN A 85 26.43 -62.41 -14.22
CA ASN A 85 25.69 -61.64 -13.18
C ASN A 85 26.39 -60.33 -12.84
N PHE A 86 27.71 -60.31 -12.73
CA PHE A 86 28.49 -59.10 -12.52
C PHE A 86 28.28 -58.09 -13.68
N TRP A 87 28.38 -58.59 -14.91
CA TRP A 87 28.17 -57.79 -16.10
C TRP A 87 26.74 -57.21 -16.15
N GLN A 88 25.71 -57.99 -15.83
CA GLN A 88 24.33 -57.53 -15.76
C GLN A 88 24.14 -56.41 -14.69
N GLN A 89 24.71 -56.62 -13.50
CA GLN A 89 24.66 -55.60 -12.43
C GLN A 89 25.40 -54.33 -12.80
N GLN A 90 26.54 -54.42 -13.47
CA GLN A 90 27.28 -53.29 -13.99
C GLN A 90 26.46 -52.52 -15.05
N MET A 91 25.82 -53.22 -15.96
CA MET A 91 24.97 -52.60 -16.98
C MET A 91 23.75 -51.92 -16.36
N TYR A 92 23.15 -52.52 -15.32
CA TYR A 92 22.06 -51.90 -14.56
C TYR A 92 22.55 -50.65 -13.84
N TYR A 93 23.67 -50.68 -13.15
CA TYR A 93 24.29 -49.54 -12.50
C TYR A 93 24.56 -48.41 -13.50
N LEU A 94 25.15 -48.70 -14.65
CA LEU A 94 25.43 -47.69 -15.66
C LEU A 94 24.15 -47.04 -16.23
N ARG A 95 23.09 -47.83 -16.44
CA ARG A 95 21.78 -47.29 -16.88
C ARG A 95 21.18 -46.37 -15.84
N THR A 96 21.14 -46.80 -14.57
CA THR A 96 20.60 -45.97 -13.47
C THR A 96 21.44 -44.74 -13.21
N LEU A 97 22.77 -44.82 -13.36
CA LEU A 97 23.66 -43.66 -13.27
C LEU A 97 23.42 -42.63 -14.38
N ASN A 98 23.19 -43.10 -15.61
CA ASN A 98 22.87 -42.22 -16.73
C ASN A 98 21.52 -41.54 -16.52
N GLN A 99 20.50 -42.24 -16.05
CA GLN A 99 19.19 -41.67 -15.68
C GLN A 99 19.34 -40.64 -14.58
N TYR A 100 20.09 -40.93 -13.52
CA TYR A 100 20.39 -40.00 -12.44
C TYR A 100 21.09 -38.71 -12.96
N LYS A 101 22.10 -38.89 -13.84
CA LYS A 101 22.79 -37.75 -14.46
C LYS A 101 21.85 -36.89 -15.30
N GLN A 102 20.91 -37.49 -16.02
CA GLN A 102 19.90 -36.75 -16.77
C GLN A 102 18.95 -35.97 -15.84
N GLN A 103 18.38 -36.66 -14.83
CA GLN A 103 17.52 -36.01 -13.83
C GLN A 103 18.24 -34.86 -13.10
N MET A 104 19.53 -35.02 -12.82
CA MET A 104 20.33 -33.98 -12.19
C MET A 104 20.55 -32.76 -13.11
N ARG A 105 20.65 -32.95 -14.43
CA ARG A 105 20.69 -31.84 -15.39
C ARG A 105 19.36 -31.12 -15.42
N GLU A 106 18.26 -31.86 -15.60
CA GLU A 106 16.89 -31.28 -15.58
C GLU A 106 16.61 -30.52 -14.28
N TYR A 107 17.01 -31.07 -13.13
CA TYR A 107 16.92 -30.40 -11.84
C TYR A 107 17.71 -29.09 -11.81
N LYS A 108 18.95 -29.07 -12.34
CA LYS A 108 19.76 -27.83 -12.38
C LYS A 108 19.14 -26.77 -13.26
N ASP A 109 18.57 -27.15 -14.40
CA ASP A 109 17.90 -26.22 -15.32
C ASP A 109 16.64 -25.62 -14.66
N LEU A 110 15.80 -26.48 -14.04
CA LEU A 110 14.63 -26.04 -13.29
C LEU A 110 15.00 -25.14 -12.10
N LEU A 111 16.08 -25.45 -11.40
CA LEU A 111 16.56 -24.62 -10.29
C LEU A 111 17.01 -23.24 -10.77
N ALA A 112 17.76 -23.19 -11.88
CA ALA A 112 18.22 -21.93 -12.46
C ALA A 112 17.04 -21.07 -12.93
N GLU A 113 16.01 -21.66 -13.53
CA GLU A 113 14.79 -20.94 -13.90
C GLU A 113 14.01 -20.45 -12.68
N TRP A 114 13.90 -21.27 -11.64
CA TRP A 114 13.25 -20.90 -10.39
C TRP A 114 13.97 -19.71 -9.72
N GLU A 115 15.31 -19.76 -9.61
CA GLU A 115 16.13 -18.67 -9.06
C GLU A 115 15.97 -17.38 -9.88
N LYS A 116 15.94 -17.48 -11.20
CA LYS A 116 15.71 -16.34 -12.09
C LYS A 116 14.34 -15.68 -11.82
N ARG A 117 13.27 -16.47 -11.67
CA ARG A 117 11.92 -15.99 -11.35
C ARG A 117 11.85 -15.36 -9.96
N GLU A 118 12.50 -15.99 -8.96
CA GLU A 118 12.58 -15.44 -7.60
C GLU A 118 13.28 -14.06 -7.60
N ILE A 119 14.42 -13.93 -8.31
CA ILE A 119 15.14 -12.67 -8.44
C ILE A 119 14.30 -11.60 -9.15
N GLN A 120 13.60 -11.96 -10.23
CA GLN A 120 12.71 -11.04 -10.93
C GLN A 120 11.58 -10.55 -10.02
N HIS A 121 10.97 -11.46 -9.27
CA HIS A 121 9.91 -11.13 -8.31
C HIS A 121 10.41 -10.16 -7.22
N LYS A 122 11.59 -10.45 -6.63
CA LYS A 122 12.23 -9.55 -5.65
C LYS A 122 12.50 -8.15 -6.23
N ARG A 123 12.95 -8.08 -7.49
CA ARG A 123 13.15 -6.79 -8.19
C ARG A 123 11.84 -6.04 -8.41
N GLN A 124 10.76 -6.72 -8.80
CA GLN A 124 9.44 -6.11 -9.00
C GLN A 124 8.91 -5.53 -7.68
N ILE A 125 9.03 -6.28 -6.56
CA ILE A 125 8.66 -5.77 -5.24
C ILE A 125 9.48 -4.53 -4.90
N ALA A 126 10.82 -4.60 -5.03
CA ALA A 126 11.69 -3.47 -4.73
C ALA A 126 11.36 -2.24 -5.58
N GLU A 127 11.02 -2.42 -6.85
CA GLU A 127 10.58 -1.35 -7.74
C GLU A 127 9.26 -0.72 -7.29
N SER A 128 8.28 -1.55 -6.88
CA SER A 128 6.97 -1.07 -6.41
C SER A 128 7.05 -0.31 -5.07
N GLN A 129 8.09 -0.56 -4.29
CA GLN A 129 8.33 0.09 -2.99
C GLN A 129 9.12 1.42 -3.11
N LYS A 130 9.50 1.83 -4.30
CA LYS A 130 10.15 3.14 -4.50
C LYS A 130 9.18 4.28 -4.12
N PRO A 131 9.67 5.35 -3.46
CA PRO A 131 8.81 6.46 -3.01
C PRO A 131 7.92 7.04 -4.11
N GLU A 132 8.45 7.17 -5.34
CA GLU A 132 7.72 7.70 -6.48
C GLU A 132 6.57 6.77 -6.90
N LYS A 133 6.78 5.45 -6.83
CA LYS A 133 5.75 4.46 -7.17
C LYS A 133 4.65 4.39 -6.11
N ILE A 134 5.03 4.47 -4.84
CA ILE A 134 4.08 4.57 -3.73
C ILE A 134 3.25 5.85 -3.88
N LYS A 135 3.87 6.98 -4.17
CA LYS A 135 3.18 8.25 -4.41
C LYS A 135 2.19 8.16 -5.58
N GLN A 136 2.61 7.59 -6.71
CA GLN A 136 1.74 7.36 -7.87
C GLN A 136 0.55 6.45 -7.55
N TYR A 137 0.79 5.36 -6.80
CA TYR A 137 -0.23 4.41 -6.36
C TYR A 137 -1.28 5.09 -5.47
N ARG A 138 -0.83 5.82 -4.43
CA ARG A 138 -1.71 6.60 -3.54
C ARG A 138 -2.54 7.62 -4.31
N TYR A 139 -1.90 8.38 -5.19
CA TYR A 139 -2.58 9.35 -6.04
C TYR A 139 -3.69 8.72 -6.89
N GLN A 140 -3.44 7.56 -7.47
CA GLN A 140 -4.46 6.87 -8.28
C GLN A 140 -5.66 6.45 -7.41
N ILE A 141 -5.43 5.87 -6.23
CA ILE A 141 -6.51 5.49 -5.31
C ILE A 141 -7.31 6.73 -4.87
N ILE A 142 -6.62 7.79 -4.47
CA ILE A 142 -7.26 9.03 -4.03
C ILE A 142 -8.11 9.61 -5.17
N LYS A 143 -7.61 9.63 -6.39
CA LYS A 143 -8.35 10.08 -7.56
C LYS A 143 -9.65 9.30 -7.77
N ASP A 144 -9.62 7.99 -7.63
CA ASP A 144 -10.79 7.10 -7.77
C ASP A 144 -11.83 7.31 -6.65
N ILE A 145 -11.39 7.78 -5.48
CA ILE A 145 -12.26 8.18 -4.36
C ILE A 145 -12.88 9.54 -4.63
N ILE A 146 -12.06 10.54 -4.96
CA ILE A 146 -12.49 11.94 -5.11
C ILE A 146 -13.47 12.11 -6.29
N ILE A 147 -13.31 11.36 -7.37
CA ILE A 147 -14.23 11.45 -8.51
C ILE A 147 -15.69 11.16 -8.14
N LYS A 148 -15.89 10.44 -7.03
CA LYS A 148 -17.23 10.09 -6.49
C LYS A 148 -17.80 11.15 -5.55
N THR A 149 -17.06 12.23 -5.26
CA THR A 149 -17.52 13.32 -4.39
C THR A 149 -18.82 13.91 -4.91
N VAL A 150 -19.82 13.99 -4.03
CA VAL A 150 -21.16 14.48 -4.38
C VAL A 150 -21.13 15.97 -4.65
N PRO A 151 -21.67 16.46 -5.79
CA PRO A 151 -21.70 17.86 -6.10
C PRO A 151 -22.69 18.64 -5.21
N PRO A 152 -22.51 19.96 -5.05
CA PRO A 152 -23.52 20.82 -4.44
C PRO A 152 -24.78 20.86 -5.32
N GLU A 153 -25.93 21.06 -4.71
CA GLU A 153 -27.24 20.99 -5.39
C GLU A 153 -27.69 22.34 -5.94
N GLY A 154 -27.03 23.41 -5.55
CA GLY A 154 -27.39 24.74 -6.03
C GLY A 154 -26.56 25.87 -5.42
N ARG A 155 -27.01 27.07 -5.60
CA ARG A 155 -26.38 28.29 -5.09
C ARG A 155 -27.45 29.26 -4.53
N ILE A 156 -27.14 29.86 -3.39
CA ILE A 156 -28.00 30.92 -2.82
C ILE A 156 -27.56 32.26 -3.41
N VAL A 157 -28.51 33.01 -3.96
CA VAL A 157 -28.24 34.32 -4.62
C VAL A 157 -28.02 35.43 -3.61
N SER A 158 -28.34 35.25 -2.34
CA SER A 158 -28.56 36.34 -1.41
C SER A 158 -27.98 36.17 -0.01
N THR A 159 -26.71 36.01 0.14
CA THR A 159 -26.10 36.36 1.43
C THR A 159 -24.80 37.12 1.19
N LYS A 160 -24.73 38.36 1.58
CA LYS A 160 -23.45 39.08 1.72
C LYS A 160 -22.69 38.37 2.88
N SER A 161 -21.95 37.33 2.56
CA SER A 161 -20.98 36.82 3.52
C SER A 161 -19.95 37.93 3.76
N GLN A 162 -19.71 38.27 5.01
CA GLN A 162 -18.70 39.30 5.38
C GLN A 162 -17.30 38.96 4.86
N TRP A 163 -17.06 37.67 4.50
CA TRP A 163 -15.77 37.20 4.02
C TRP A 163 -15.52 37.45 2.54
N LEU A 164 -16.58 37.68 1.72
CA LEU A 164 -16.42 37.88 0.28
C LEU A 164 -15.66 39.16 -0.07
N GLU A 165 -15.63 40.13 0.83
CA GLU A 165 -14.87 41.40 0.67
C GLU A 165 -13.52 41.36 1.39
N SER A 166 -13.22 40.29 2.15
CA SER A 166 -12.01 40.16 2.93
C SER A 166 -10.75 39.98 2.05
N LYS A 167 -9.59 40.37 2.60
CA LYS A 167 -8.29 40.17 1.99
C LYS A 167 -8.03 38.65 1.72
N PHE A 168 -8.49 37.81 2.62
CA PHE A 168 -8.36 36.34 2.47
C PHE A 168 -9.10 35.84 1.22
N TYR A 169 -10.36 36.25 1.02
CA TYR A 169 -11.13 35.83 -0.15
C TYR A 169 -10.53 36.33 -1.46
N LYS A 170 -10.04 37.58 -1.47
CA LYS A 170 -9.32 38.13 -2.63
C LYS A 170 -8.06 37.34 -2.94
N ASN A 171 -7.27 36.96 -1.93
CA ASN A 171 -6.09 36.10 -2.11
C ASN A 171 -6.48 34.72 -2.66
N LEU A 172 -7.56 34.13 -2.14
CA LEU A 172 -8.05 32.84 -2.67
C LEU A 172 -8.42 32.95 -4.15
N GLN A 173 -9.15 34.00 -4.55
CA GLN A 173 -9.51 34.19 -5.94
C GLN A 173 -8.30 34.44 -6.84
N GLN A 174 -7.32 35.19 -6.38
CA GLN A 174 -6.07 35.42 -7.12
C GLN A 174 -5.25 34.14 -7.32
N LEU A 175 -5.08 33.36 -6.25
CA LEU A 175 -4.21 32.16 -6.24
C LEU A 175 -4.86 30.96 -6.90
N PHE A 176 -6.16 30.78 -6.71
CA PHE A 176 -6.89 29.58 -7.18
C PHE A 176 -7.88 29.88 -8.31
N GLN A 177 -7.97 31.12 -8.74
CA GLN A 177 -8.72 31.59 -9.92
C GLN A 177 -10.19 31.08 -9.98
N ASP A 178 -10.54 30.39 -11.06
CA ASP A 178 -11.86 29.84 -11.35
C ASP A 178 -12.29 28.66 -10.47
N LYS A 179 -11.46 28.28 -9.51
CA LYS A 179 -11.74 27.17 -8.59
C LYS A 179 -12.36 27.59 -7.26
N ILE A 180 -12.53 28.91 -7.03
CA ILE A 180 -13.16 29.42 -5.81
C ILE A 180 -14.62 29.76 -6.09
N TYR A 181 -15.49 29.11 -5.33
CA TYR A 181 -16.94 29.28 -5.38
C TYR A 181 -17.46 29.73 -4.02
N ASN A 182 -18.61 30.39 -4.00
CA ASN A 182 -19.26 30.82 -2.79
C ASN A 182 -20.76 30.53 -2.79
N ASN A 183 -21.37 30.57 -1.61
CA ASN A 183 -22.82 30.46 -1.40
C ASN A 183 -23.41 29.19 -2.06
N LEU A 184 -22.68 28.08 -2.06
CA LEU A 184 -23.19 26.81 -2.52
C LEU A 184 -24.07 26.16 -1.44
N ILE A 185 -24.99 25.31 -1.87
CA ILE A 185 -25.88 24.55 -0.97
C ILE A 185 -25.72 23.07 -1.11
N ILE A 186 -25.76 22.38 0.03
CA ILE A 186 -25.89 20.94 0.12
C ILE A 186 -27.12 20.59 0.93
N GLN A 187 -28.01 19.78 0.36
CA GLN A 187 -29.24 19.37 1.03
C GLN A 187 -28.98 18.32 2.09
N LYS A 188 -29.64 18.46 3.21
CA LYS A 188 -29.66 17.50 4.30
C LYS A 188 -30.77 16.49 4.02
N SER A 189 -30.45 15.19 4.09
CA SER A 189 -31.36 14.11 3.70
C SER A 189 -32.74 14.09 4.37
N HIS A 190 -32.93 14.82 5.47
CA HIS A 190 -34.18 14.85 6.25
C HIS A 190 -34.54 16.24 6.81
N SER A 191 -34.04 17.31 6.21
CA SER A 191 -34.31 18.67 6.68
C SER A 191 -34.69 19.59 5.52
N TYR A 192 -35.63 20.47 5.76
CA TYR A 192 -36.03 21.51 4.80
C TYR A 192 -34.97 22.63 4.64
N GLN A 193 -34.02 22.72 5.57
CA GLN A 193 -32.97 23.74 5.50
C GLN A 193 -31.66 23.15 5.01
N PRO A 194 -31.16 23.54 3.84
CA PRO A 194 -29.87 23.10 3.33
C PRO A 194 -28.72 23.73 4.12
N TYR A 195 -27.56 23.06 4.12
CA TYR A 195 -26.33 23.69 4.58
C TYR A 195 -25.76 24.61 3.52
N CYS A 196 -25.38 25.82 3.95
CA CYS A 196 -24.70 26.80 3.11
C CYS A 196 -23.16 26.60 3.23
N ILE A 197 -22.48 26.61 2.09
CA ILE A 197 -21.02 26.62 1.97
C ILE A 197 -20.63 28.05 1.60
N GLU A 198 -20.03 28.78 2.55
CA GLU A 198 -19.64 30.16 2.33
C GLU A 198 -18.50 30.28 1.32
N ILE A 199 -17.45 29.47 1.46
CA ILE A 199 -16.30 29.45 0.58
C ILE A 199 -15.98 27.99 0.24
N CYS A 200 -15.86 27.70 -1.04
CA CYS A 200 -15.53 26.37 -1.56
C CYS A 200 -14.39 26.46 -2.57
N TYR A 201 -13.40 25.59 -2.41
CA TYR A 201 -12.50 25.24 -3.51
C TYR A 201 -13.08 24.05 -4.28
N PHE A 202 -13.22 24.18 -5.58
CA PHE A 202 -13.68 23.11 -6.46
C PHE A 202 -12.82 23.00 -7.71
N ASN A 203 -12.14 21.89 -7.86
CA ASN A 203 -11.40 21.55 -9.09
C ASN A 203 -12.26 20.64 -9.97
N LYS A 204 -12.76 21.18 -11.09
CA LYS A 204 -13.62 20.46 -12.04
C LYS A 204 -12.95 19.24 -12.68
N LEU A 205 -11.63 19.29 -12.88
CA LEU A 205 -10.88 18.20 -13.54
C LEU A 205 -10.73 16.97 -12.66
N THR A 206 -10.53 17.16 -11.36
CA THR A 206 -10.31 16.08 -10.40
C THR A 206 -11.54 15.78 -9.55
N ASN A 207 -12.55 16.65 -9.58
CA ASN A 207 -13.73 16.63 -8.72
C ASN A 207 -13.41 16.88 -7.23
N LEU A 208 -12.20 17.37 -6.90
CA LEU A 208 -11.83 17.73 -5.53
C LEU A 208 -12.67 18.93 -5.05
N ARG A 209 -13.31 18.78 -3.90
CA ARG A 209 -14.09 19.81 -3.23
C ARG A 209 -13.62 19.99 -1.79
N ILE A 210 -13.39 21.24 -1.42
CA ILE A 210 -12.98 21.62 -0.07
C ILE A 210 -13.94 22.68 0.43
N ASP A 211 -14.61 22.40 1.54
CA ASP A 211 -15.37 23.39 2.31
C ASP A 211 -14.41 24.17 3.21
N ILE A 212 -14.37 25.48 3.07
CA ILE A 212 -13.50 26.36 3.84
C ILE A 212 -14.39 27.13 4.82
N THR A 213 -14.25 26.79 6.09
CA THR A 213 -15.05 27.35 7.19
C THR A 213 -14.20 28.28 8.06
N ILE A 214 -14.77 29.39 8.49
CA ILE A 214 -14.11 30.34 9.37
C ILE A 214 -14.87 30.39 10.69
N ASP A 215 -14.21 29.92 11.74
CA ASP A 215 -14.78 29.83 13.07
C ASP A 215 -14.54 31.13 13.84
N LYS A 216 -15.61 31.61 14.46
CA LYS A 216 -15.63 32.80 15.31
C LYS A 216 -15.91 32.37 16.74
N PRO A 217 -15.21 32.93 17.74
CA PRO A 217 -15.47 32.55 19.14
C PRO A 217 -16.85 33.01 19.62
N TYR A 218 -17.32 34.16 19.12
CA TYR A 218 -18.64 34.73 19.48
C TYR A 218 -19.16 35.66 18.37
N HIS A 219 -20.45 35.96 18.40
CA HIS A 219 -21.05 36.97 17.50
C HIS A 219 -20.58 38.36 17.87
N TYR A 220 -20.16 39.18 16.89
CA TYR A 220 -19.55 40.46 17.15
C TYR A 220 -20.52 41.43 17.80
N GLU A 221 -21.77 41.51 17.30
CA GLU A 221 -22.78 42.48 17.77
C GLU A 221 -23.38 42.05 19.12
N SER A 222 -23.88 40.82 19.22
CA SER A 222 -24.53 40.30 20.42
C SER A 222 -23.56 39.89 21.53
N ARG A 223 -22.29 39.65 21.17
CA ARG A 223 -21.25 39.04 22.05
C ARG A 223 -21.64 37.68 22.61
N GLU A 224 -22.60 37.00 22.00
CA GLU A 224 -23.01 35.68 22.41
C GLU A 224 -22.08 34.65 21.79
N PRO A 225 -21.51 33.73 22.58
CA PRO A 225 -20.76 32.59 22.08
C PRO A 225 -21.72 31.64 21.35
N LYS A 226 -21.18 30.79 20.48
CA LYS A 226 -21.94 29.68 19.91
C LYS A 226 -22.39 28.74 21.03
N ASN A 227 -23.69 28.50 21.13
CA ASN A 227 -24.24 27.58 22.12
C ASN A 227 -24.01 26.12 21.70
N TYR A 228 -24.27 25.19 22.62
CA TYR A 228 -24.08 23.75 22.40
C TYR A 228 -24.85 23.22 21.18
N GLU A 229 -26.07 23.70 20.95
CA GLU A 229 -26.90 23.29 19.80
C GLU A 229 -26.25 23.64 18.45
N VAL A 230 -25.66 24.82 18.35
CA VAL A 230 -24.92 25.25 17.15
C VAL A 230 -23.69 24.40 16.94
N LEU A 231 -22.95 24.06 18.00
CA LEU A 231 -21.77 23.16 17.91
C LEU A 231 -22.16 21.76 17.44
N VAL A 232 -23.27 21.22 17.95
CA VAL A 232 -23.80 19.92 17.51
C VAL A 232 -24.18 19.96 16.02
N GLN A 233 -24.87 21.01 15.58
CA GLN A 233 -25.24 21.18 14.17
C GLN A 233 -24.01 21.32 13.26
N GLU A 234 -22.99 22.04 13.69
CA GLU A 234 -21.73 22.16 12.95
C GLU A 234 -21.03 20.81 12.81
N ASN A 235 -20.96 20.01 13.88
CA ASN A 235 -20.38 18.66 13.81
C ASN A 235 -21.16 17.74 12.86
N GLN A 236 -22.50 17.79 12.90
CA GLN A 236 -23.35 17.04 11.96
C GLN A 236 -23.14 17.53 10.51
N ARG A 237 -22.95 18.83 10.30
CA ARG A 237 -22.62 19.42 9.00
C ARG A 237 -21.29 18.84 8.49
N HIS A 238 -20.23 18.90 9.29
CA HIS A 238 -18.93 18.39 8.89
C HIS A 238 -18.97 16.89 8.56
N GLN A 239 -19.67 16.11 9.39
CA GLN A 239 -19.82 14.67 9.13
C GLN A 239 -20.54 14.42 7.80
N LEU A 240 -21.62 15.12 7.50
CA LEU A 240 -22.31 15.01 6.20
C LEU A 240 -21.37 15.35 5.03
N PHE A 241 -20.53 16.37 5.17
CA PHE A 241 -19.57 16.75 4.12
C PHE A 241 -18.54 15.63 3.89
N LEU A 242 -18.01 15.04 4.96
CA LEU A 242 -17.08 13.92 4.88
C LEU A 242 -17.72 12.69 4.24
N GLU A 243 -18.96 12.37 4.60
CA GLU A 243 -19.74 11.26 4.00
C GLU A 243 -19.99 11.48 2.49
N LYS A 244 -20.17 12.74 2.07
CA LYS A 244 -20.31 13.14 0.67
C LYS A 244 -18.96 13.23 -0.08
N GLY A 245 -17.83 12.93 0.58
CA GLY A 245 -16.50 12.92 0.01
C GLY A 245 -15.80 14.29 -0.01
N TRP A 246 -16.34 15.30 0.69
CA TRP A 246 -15.73 16.61 0.78
C TRP A 246 -14.63 16.65 1.84
N ILE A 247 -13.61 17.45 1.60
CA ILE A 247 -12.63 17.84 2.62
C ILE A 247 -13.15 19.12 3.30
N VAL A 248 -12.93 19.24 4.62
CA VAL A 248 -13.30 20.43 5.37
C VAL A 248 -12.04 21.02 5.98
N ILE A 249 -11.81 22.32 5.74
CA ILE A 249 -10.73 23.09 6.37
C ILE A 249 -11.36 24.21 7.21
N ARG A 250 -11.07 24.20 8.50
CA ARG A 250 -11.56 25.17 9.45
C ARG A 250 -10.43 26.07 9.94
N PHE A 251 -10.57 27.34 9.78
CA PHE A 251 -9.65 28.36 10.31
C PHE A 251 -10.30 29.11 11.46
N ALA A 252 -9.51 29.55 12.43
CA ALA A 252 -9.94 30.60 13.34
C ALA A 252 -10.03 31.92 12.60
N GLU A 253 -11.02 32.75 12.94
CA GLU A 253 -11.17 34.08 12.35
C GLU A 253 -9.89 34.94 12.44
N GLU A 254 -9.22 34.91 13.57
CA GLU A 254 -7.94 35.59 13.77
C GLU A 254 -6.88 35.16 12.74
N GLN A 255 -6.79 33.84 12.42
CA GLN A 255 -5.85 33.37 11.41
C GLN A 255 -6.14 33.99 10.04
N VAL A 256 -7.41 34.06 9.67
CA VAL A 256 -7.85 34.57 8.37
C VAL A 256 -7.60 36.06 8.24
N VAL A 257 -7.78 36.80 9.34
CA VAL A 257 -7.56 38.24 9.38
C VAL A 257 -6.08 38.60 9.43
N CYS A 258 -5.34 38.00 10.36
CA CYS A 258 -3.94 38.32 10.59
C CYS A 258 -2.97 37.72 9.56
N TRP A 259 -3.24 36.45 9.12
CA TRP A 259 -2.32 35.69 8.25
C TRP A 259 -3.04 35.08 7.03
N PRO A 260 -3.73 35.92 6.20
CA PRO A 260 -4.55 35.40 5.09
C PRO A 260 -3.73 34.61 4.05
N GLN A 261 -2.47 34.97 3.79
CA GLN A 261 -1.60 34.23 2.86
C GLN A 261 -1.18 32.89 3.43
N SER A 262 -0.86 32.81 4.73
CA SER A 262 -0.54 31.53 5.39
C SER A 262 -1.74 30.58 5.40
N CYS A 263 -2.97 31.09 5.53
CA CYS A 263 -4.18 30.28 5.35
C CYS A 263 -4.30 29.75 3.92
N CYS A 264 -4.01 30.57 2.90
CA CYS A 264 -3.97 30.11 1.50
C CYS A 264 -2.89 29.04 1.27
N ARG A 265 -1.74 29.16 1.93
CA ARG A 265 -0.67 28.16 1.87
C ARG A 265 -1.15 26.81 2.42
N VAL A 266 -1.83 26.77 3.57
CA VAL A 266 -2.42 25.54 4.12
C VAL A 266 -3.36 24.87 3.12
N ILE A 267 -4.23 25.63 2.47
CA ILE A 267 -5.14 25.12 1.43
C ILE A 267 -4.34 24.53 0.26
N ALA A 268 -3.29 25.23 -0.21
CA ALA A 268 -2.45 24.74 -1.30
C ALA A 268 -1.69 23.47 -0.91
N GLU A 269 -1.23 23.35 0.34
CA GLU A 269 -0.57 22.15 0.87
C GLU A 269 -1.52 20.95 0.90
N VAL A 270 -2.78 21.15 1.34
CA VAL A 270 -3.82 20.10 1.29
C VAL A 270 -4.10 19.68 -0.16
N ILE A 271 -4.25 20.63 -1.08
CA ILE A 271 -4.48 20.35 -2.50
C ILE A 271 -3.29 19.57 -3.09
N ASN A 272 -2.05 19.99 -2.78
CA ASN A 272 -0.85 19.27 -3.22
C ASN A 272 -0.80 17.84 -2.70
N GLN A 273 -1.12 17.66 -1.42
CA GLN A 273 -1.12 16.33 -0.79
C GLN A 273 -2.14 15.38 -1.42
N ILE A 274 -3.31 15.88 -1.82
CA ILE A 274 -4.42 15.09 -2.34
C ILE A 274 -4.30 14.83 -3.84
N ILE A 275 -4.05 15.87 -4.63
CA ILE A 275 -4.06 15.77 -6.10
C ILE A 275 -2.72 16.11 -6.76
N GLY A 276 -1.67 16.33 -5.96
CA GLY A 276 -0.32 16.59 -6.48
C GLY A 276 -0.14 17.93 -7.20
N THR A 277 -1.12 18.84 -7.12
CA THR A 277 -0.98 20.17 -7.73
C THR A 277 0.14 20.95 -7.03
N PRO A 278 1.11 21.50 -7.77
CA PRO A 278 2.19 22.27 -7.15
C PRO A 278 1.64 23.45 -6.32
N ILE A 279 2.32 23.75 -5.21
CA ILE A 279 2.02 24.94 -4.42
C ILE A 279 2.42 26.15 -5.26
N PRO A 280 1.55 27.19 -5.38
CA PRO A 280 1.89 28.42 -6.08
C PRO A 280 3.19 29.04 -5.55
N ASP A 281 4.02 29.56 -6.46
CA ASP A 281 5.34 30.11 -6.12
C ASP A 281 5.25 31.24 -5.09
N GLU A 282 4.20 32.05 -5.15
CA GLU A 282 3.92 33.15 -4.22
C GLU A 282 3.71 32.66 -2.77
N LEU A 283 3.33 31.39 -2.60
CA LEU A 283 3.10 30.80 -1.29
C LEU A 283 4.31 30.05 -0.74
N THR A 284 5.32 29.79 -1.54
CA THR A 284 6.50 29.00 -1.11
C THR A 284 7.33 29.73 -0.04
N THR A 285 7.37 31.07 -0.08
CA THR A 285 8.09 31.92 0.86
C THR A 285 7.24 32.45 2.01
N VAL A 286 5.92 32.17 1.99
CA VAL A 286 5.02 32.60 3.06
C VAL A 286 5.29 31.79 4.33
N GLU A 287 5.26 32.44 5.49
CA GLU A 287 5.44 31.77 6.78
C GLU A 287 4.36 30.70 7.02
N THR A 288 4.73 29.67 7.77
CA THR A 288 3.77 28.65 8.25
C THR A 288 2.72 29.29 9.13
N LEU A 289 1.46 28.88 8.95
CA LEU A 289 0.36 29.40 9.73
C LEU A 289 0.55 29.09 11.23
N ARG A 290 0.44 30.12 12.06
CA ARG A 290 0.53 29.95 13.51
C ARG A 290 -0.69 29.19 14.01
N PRO A 291 -0.51 28.11 14.79
CA PRO A 291 -1.62 27.38 15.37
C PRO A 291 -2.33 28.23 16.43
N ILE A 292 -3.66 28.18 16.45
CA ILE A 292 -4.49 28.79 17.50
C ILE A 292 -5.23 27.67 18.20
N GLN A 293 -5.27 27.70 19.54
CA GLN A 293 -6.00 26.70 20.31
C GLN A 293 -7.50 26.81 20.01
N GLN A 294 -8.13 25.65 19.80
CA GLN A 294 -9.58 25.60 19.68
C GLN A 294 -10.21 25.94 21.04
N TRP A 295 -11.13 26.85 21.03
CA TRP A 295 -11.88 27.26 22.24
C TRP A 295 -13.14 26.43 22.45
N ASN A 296 -13.48 26.20 23.71
CA ASN A 296 -14.77 25.67 24.13
C ASN A 296 -15.76 26.82 24.42
N GLU A 297 -16.99 26.49 24.81
CA GLU A 297 -18.02 27.49 25.11
C GLU A 297 -17.64 28.43 26.26
N PHE A 298 -16.99 27.92 27.30
CA PHE A 298 -16.55 28.71 28.44
C PHE A 298 -15.46 29.72 28.03
N GLU A 299 -14.44 29.24 27.30
CA GLU A 299 -13.38 30.10 26.76
C GLU A 299 -13.93 31.12 25.77
N ALA A 300 -14.91 30.75 24.93
CA ALA A 300 -15.58 31.69 24.01
C ALA A 300 -16.35 32.78 24.76
N ARG A 301 -16.99 32.44 25.91
CA ARG A 301 -17.64 33.45 26.78
C ARG A 301 -16.64 34.41 27.38
N GLN A 302 -15.51 33.91 27.86
CA GLN A 302 -14.42 34.74 28.39
C GLN A 302 -13.88 35.66 27.30
N MET A 303 -13.60 35.13 26.11
CA MET A 303 -13.14 35.91 24.96
C MET A 303 -14.15 37.01 24.58
N ALA A 304 -15.46 36.76 24.70
CA ALA A 304 -16.51 37.78 24.46
C ALA A 304 -16.49 38.87 25.51
N GLN A 305 -16.30 38.54 26.79
CA GLN A 305 -16.20 39.53 27.88
C GLN A 305 -14.96 40.42 27.74
N GLU A 306 -13.84 39.81 27.34
CA GLU A 306 -12.55 40.49 27.15
C GLU A 306 -12.46 41.22 25.79
N ARG A 307 -13.51 41.18 24.97
CA ARG A 307 -13.56 41.79 23.63
C ARG A 307 -12.39 41.30 22.75
N TYR A 308 -12.07 40.01 22.83
CA TYR A 308 -10.90 39.42 22.16
C TYR A 308 -10.82 39.73 20.66
N ARG A 309 -11.97 39.79 19.95
CA ARG A 309 -12.03 40.08 18.54
C ARG A 309 -11.59 41.48 18.17
N ASP A 310 -11.69 42.46 19.11
CA ASP A 310 -11.25 43.84 18.89
C ASP A 310 -9.71 43.91 18.73
N ASN A 311 -8.97 42.91 19.18
CA ASN A 311 -7.50 42.84 19.05
C ASN A 311 -7.03 42.62 17.58
N TYR A 312 -7.88 42.09 16.71
CA TYR A 312 -7.50 41.77 15.33
C TYR A 312 -8.50 42.27 14.27
N LEU A 313 -9.71 42.71 14.63
CA LEU A 313 -10.69 43.32 13.75
C LEU A 313 -10.58 44.86 13.81
N ILE A 314 -9.49 45.43 13.34
CA ILE A 314 -9.27 46.88 13.27
C ILE A 314 -9.74 47.39 11.94
#